data_68cef3953b13d5707586d9842337ff8e
#
_entry.id   68cef3953b13d5707586d9842337ff8e
#
_cell.length_a   1.000
_cell.length_b   1.000
_cell.length_c   1.000
_cell.angle_alpha   90.00
_cell.angle_beta   90.00
_cell.angle_gamma   90.00
#
_symmetry.space_group_name_H-M   'P 1'
#
loop_
_entity.id
_entity.type
_entity.pdbx_description
1 polymer ?
#
loop_
_entity_poly.entity_id
_entity_poly.type
_entity_poly.pdbx_seq_one_letter_code
_entity_poly.pdbx_strand_id
1 'polypeptide(L)'
;MDQVTKTAFKKVALLVALAMAVCAGVYYFMGQQSAFEFLGAYLIEFSLSIDNLFVFITVFTAFRIPVDYQHRVLAWGIWTAVVLRFLFIFLGVSIVEKFTWVLYIFGFILIWSGYKMYKGDDEEEEKDVTDNMGYKILSKFMPITKDFVGNHFVTKVDGKWNATPLLAALMVIEASDIMFAIDSVPAVFSVTTNPVIVYTSNLLAVLGLRQMYFGLEKLANRFVYVKYGVA
;
A
#
# COMPACT_ATOMS: atom_id res chain seq x y z
N MET A 1 6.50 -19.94 17.35
CA MET A 1 6.31 -18.54 16.90
C MET A 1 7.41 -17.71 17.52
N ASP A 2 8.28 -17.13 16.70
CA ASP A 2 9.40 -16.30 17.18
C ASP A 2 8.91 -15.03 17.87
N GLN A 3 9.77 -14.47 18.75
CA GLN A 3 9.46 -13.27 19.53
C GLN A 3 9.10 -12.06 18.63
N VAL A 4 9.73 -11.96 17.46
CA VAL A 4 9.47 -10.92 16.45
C VAL A 4 8.06 -11.04 15.88
N THR A 5 7.64 -12.25 15.50
CA THR A 5 6.29 -12.53 14.98
C THR A 5 5.22 -12.22 16.03
N LYS A 6 5.43 -12.64 17.29
CA LYS A 6 4.51 -12.31 18.40
C LYS A 6 4.38 -10.80 18.59
N THR A 7 5.49 -10.08 18.51
CA THR A 7 5.51 -8.62 18.65
C THR A 7 4.78 -7.94 17.49
N ALA A 8 4.95 -8.42 16.25
CA ALA A 8 4.26 -7.90 15.09
C ALA A 8 2.73 -8.08 15.22
N PHE A 9 2.27 -9.29 15.55
CA PHE A 9 0.83 -9.53 15.77
C PHE A 9 0.25 -8.71 16.93
N LYS A 10 1.02 -8.51 18.00
CA LYS A 10 0.59 -7.65 19.11
C LYS A 10 0.42 -6.20 18.67
N LYS A 11 1.30 -5.69 17.83
CA LYS A 11 1.19 -4.34 17.26
C LYS A 11 0.01 -4.22 16.27
N VAL A 12 -0.23 -5.24 15.44
CA VAL A 12 -1.42 -5.28 14.57
C VAL A 12 -2.70 -5.26 15.42
N ALA A 13 -2.80 -6.10 16.45
CA ALA A 13 -3.95 -6.10 17.34
C ALA A 13 -4.17 -4.75 18.03
N LEU A 14 -3.08 -4.08 18.44
CA LEU A 14 -3.15 -2.74 19.01
C LEU A 14 -3.69 -1.71 18.01
N LEU A 15 -3.26 -1.77 16.74
CA LEU A 15 -3.74 -0.86 15.70
C LEU A 15 -5.20 -1.11 15.34
N VAL A 16 -5.63 -2.39 15.32
CA VAL A 16 -7.05 -2.73 15.16
C VAL A 16 -7.87 -2.20 16.35
N ALA A 17 -7.37 -2.37 17.59
CA ALA A 17 -8.02 -1.83 18.78
C ALA A 17 -8.10 -0.28 18.72
N LEU A 18 -7.06 0.39 18.22
CA LEU A 18 -7.07 1.83 18.00
C LEU A 18 -8.12 2.23 16.94
N ALA A 19 -8.22 1.48 15.83
CA ALA A 19 -9.25 1.71 14.82
C ALA A 19 -10.66 1.55 15.40
N MET A 20 -10.88 0.54 16.26
CA MET A 20 -12.17 0.37 16.97
C MET A 20 -12.44 1.50 17.96
N ALA A 21 -11.42 1.99 18.65
CA ALA A 21 -11.57 3.16 19.54
C ALA A 21 -11.93 4.42 18.75
N VAL A 22 -11.30 4.64 17.58
CA VAL A 22 -11.65 5.75 16.67
C VAL A 22 -13.09 5.58 16.15
N CYS A 23 -13.49 4.36 15.77
CA CYS A 23 -14.86 4.06 15.36
C CYS A 23 -15.87 4.40 16.46
N ALA A 24 -15.57 4.06 17.72
CA ALA A 24 -16.40 4.43 18.86
C ALA A 24 -16.47 5.95 19.06
N GLY A 25 -15.35 6.66 18.85
CA GLY A 25 -15.32 8.13 18.83
C GLY A 25 -16.20 8.71 17.72
N VAL A 26 -16.08 8.18 16.50
CA VAL A 26 -16.94 8.58 15.37
C VAL A 26 -18.43 8.34 15.70
N TYR A 27 -18.74 7.19 16.30
CA TYR A 27 -20.10 6.90 16.76
C TYR A 27 -20.63 7.97 17.72
N TYR A 28 -19.81 8.36 18.70
CA TYR A 28 -20.21 9.31 19.74
C TYR A 28 -20.37 10.74 19.19
N PHE A 29 -19.47 11.21 18.33
CA PHE A 29 -19.45 12.59 17.83
C PHE A 29 -20.22 12.81 16.54
N MET A 30 -20.28 11.79 15.65
CA MET A 30 -20.85 11.90 14.31
C MET A 30 -22.06 11.00 14.08
N GLY A 31 -22.39 10.14 15.05
CA GLY A 31 -23.54 9.25 15.02
C GLY A 31 -23.28 7.88 14.39
N GLN A 32 -24.31 7.04 14.46
CA GLN A 32 -24.25 5.62 14.08
C GLN A 32 -23.92 5.42 12.60
N GLN A 33 -24.53 6.21 11.71
CA GLN A 33 -24.29 6.10 10.26
C GLN A 33 -22.81 6.30 9.93
N SER A 34 -22.20 7.36 10.44
CA SER A 34 -20.80 7.69 10.22
C SER A 34 -19.85 6.62 10.78
N ALA A 35 -20.23 5.96 11.88
CA ALA A 35 -19.45 4.86 12.44
C ALA A 35 -19.48 3.62 11.53
N PHE A 36 -20.63 3.29 10.93
CA PHE A 36 -20.70 2.21 9.94
C PHE A 36 -19.93 2.56 8.66
N GLU A 37 -19.99 3.79 8.20
CA GLU A 37 -19.19 4.28 7.08
C GLU A 37 -17.68 4.16 7.36
N PHE A 38 -17.24 4.57 8.56
CA PHE A 38 -15.85 4.41 8.98
C PHE A 38 -15.43 2.94 9.00
N LEU A 39 -16.24 2.07 9.57
CA LEU A 39 -15.95 0.64 9.67
C LEU A 39 -15.87 0.01 8.28
N GLY A 40 -16.83 0.31 7.40
CA GLY A 40 -16.84 -0.15 6.01
C GLY A 40 -15.60 0.32 5.24
N ALA A 41 -15.28 1.61 5.32
CA ALA A 41 -14.09 2.19 4.71
C ALA A 41 -12.80 1.54 5.24
N TYR A 42 -12.69 1.36 6.55
CA TYR A 42 -11.54 0.70 7.19
C TYR A 42 -11.37 -0.75 6.73
N LEU A 43 -12.46 -1.53 6.65
CA LEU A 43 -12.41 -2.92 6.21
C LEU A 43 -12.01 -3.05 4.74
N ILE A 44 -12.54 -2.18 3.87
CA ILE A 44 -12.15 -2.13 2.45
C ILE A 44 -10.66 -1.85 2.33
N GLU A 45 -10.17 -0.78 2.95
CA GLU A 45 -8.76 -0.40 2.88
C GLU A 45 -7.85 -1.46 3.50
N PHE A 46 -8.25 -2.04 4.63
CA PHE A 46 -7.47 -3.09 5.27
C PHE A 46 -7.36 -4.35 4.40
N SER A 47 -8.45 -4.74 3.72
CA SER A 47 -8.47 -5.88 2.80
C SER A 47 -7.59 -5.64 1.58
N LEU A 48 -7.75 -4.48 0.92
CA LEU A 48 -6.93 -4.10 -0.24
C LEU A 48 -5.45 -3.89 0.13
N SER A 49 -5.17 -3.50 1.36
CA SER A 49 -3.79 -3.36 1.86
C SER A 49 -3.04 -4.69 1.98
N ILE A 50 -3.74 -5.83 2.03
CA ILE A 50 -3.08 -7.15 2.06
C ILE A 50 -2.35 -7.40 0.73
N ASP A 51 -2.91 -6.97 -0.40
CA ASP A 51 -2.29 -7.13 -1.72
C ASP A 51 -0.99 -6.31 -1.81
N ASN A 52 -0.95 -5.11 -1.22
CA ASN A 52 0.27 -4.29 -1.15
C ASN A 52 1.41 -5.03 -0.42
N LEU A 53 1.09 -5.91 0.51
CA LEU A 53 2.07 -6.70 1.24
C LEU A 53 2.83 -7.69 0.34
N PHE A 54 2.12 -8.32 -0.61
CA PHE A 54 2.75 -9.22 -1.57
C PHE A 54 3.70 -8.47 -2.49
N VAL A 55 3.36 -7.25 -2.89
CA VAL A 55 4.26 -6.39 -3.67
C VAL A 55 5.56 -6.12 -2.90
N PHE A 56 5.50 -5.81 -1.61
CA PHE A 56 6.71 -5.62 -0.79
C PHE A 56 7.58 -6.87 -0.77
N ILE A 57 6.98 -8.05 -0.55
CA ILE A 57 7.71 -9.32 -0.53
C ILE A 57 8.36 -9.58 -1.89
N THR A 58 7.63 -9.42 -2.97
CA THR A 58 8.11 -9.63 -4.34
C THR A 58 9.26 -8.67 -4.67
N VAL A 59 9.09 -7.38 -4.39
CA VAL A 59 10.10 -6.35 -4.67
C VAL A 59 11.37 -6.61 -3.86
N PHE A 60 11.26 -6.88 -2.56
CA PHE A 60 12.43 -7.14 -1.73
C PHE A 60 13.16 -8.41 -2.11
N THR A 61 12.43 -9.44 -2.56
CA THR A 61 13.01 -10.68 -3.05
C THR A 61 13.72 -10.46 -4.38
N ALA A 62 13.10 -9.76 -5.33
CA ALA A 62 13.64 -9.50 -6.65
C ALA A 62 14.92 -8.63 -6.60
N PHE A 63 14.91 -7.58 -5.79
CA PHE A 63 16.10 -6.74 -5.58
C PHE A 63 17.08 -7.33 -4.56
N ARG A 64 16.78 -8.50 -3.95
CA ARG A 64 17.60 -9.17 -2.93
C ARG A 64 17.97 -8.26 -1.76
N ILE A 65 17.00 -7.45 -1.28
CA ILE A 65 17.26 -6.47 -0.23
C ILE A 65 17.46 -7.17 1.11
N PRO A 66 18.62 -6.97 1.78
CA PRO A 66 18.86 -7.50 3.12
C PRO A 66 17.79 -7.02 4.12
N VAL A 67 17.40 -7.89 5.05
CA VAL A 67 16.35 -7.60 6.06
C VAL A 67 16.63 -6.31 6.83
N ASP A 68 17.89 -6.05 7.15
CA ASP A 68 18.31 -4.83 7.87
C ASP A 68 18.00 -3.54 7.10
N TYR A 69 17.92 -3.60 5.77
CA TYR A 69 17.64 -2.43 4.92
C TYR A 69 16.15 -2.29 4.58
N GLN A 70 15.37 -3.38 4.66
CA GLN A 70 13.94 -3.37 4.38
C GLN A 70 13.18 -2.39 5.28
N HIS A 71 13.57 -2.30 6.57
CA HIS A 71 12.98 -1.37 7.53
C HIS A 71 13.03 0.08 7.05
N ARG A 72 14.13 0.47 6.38
CA ARG A 72 14.31 1.81 5.86
C ARG A 72 13.45 2.07 4.64
N VAL A 73 13.40 1.14 3.70
CA VAL A 73 12.54 1.25 2.52
C VAL A 73 11.07 1.32 2.93
N LEU A 74 10.63 0.42 3.83
CA LEU A 74 9.26 0.43 4.36
C LEU A 74 8.92 1.72 5.11
N ALA A 75 9.88 2.29 5.86
CA ALA A 75 9.62 3.53 6.57
C ALA A 75 9.37 4.70 5.61
N TRP A 76 10.20 4.84 4.57
CA TRP A 76 10.02 5.86 3.55
C TRP A 76 8.78 5.60 2.70
N GLY A 77 8.56 4.33 2.27
CA GLY A 77 7.37 3.94 1.52
C GLY A 77 6.07 4.29 2.23
N ILE A 78 5.98 4.08 3.54
CA ILE A 78 4.78 4.45 4.29
C ILE A 78 4.59 5.96 4.37
N TRP A 79 5.67 6.72 4.58
CA TRP A 79 5.56 8.18 4.63
C TRP A 79 5.09 8.76 3.29
N THR A 80 5.66 8.29 2.19
CA THR A 80 5.23 8.69 0.84
C THR A 80 3.83 8.21 0.54
N ALA A 81 3.48 6.97 0.88
CA ALA A 81 2.11 6.46 0.73
C ALA A 81 1.08 7.30 1.50
N VAL A 82 1.36 7.69 2.74
CA VAL A 82 0.48 8.57 3.53
C VAL A 82 0.26 9.91 2.84
N VAL A 83 1.33 10.52 2.32
CA VAL A 83 1.25 11.81 1.61
C VAL A 83 0.48 11.66 0.28
N LEU A 84 0.80 10.63 -0.49
CA LEU A 84 0.13 10.37 -1.77
C LEU A 84 -1.37 10.10 -1.56
N ARG A 85 -1.73 9.24 -0.60
CA ARG A 85 -3.14 8.95 -0.29
C ARG A 85 -3.88 10.19 0.20
N PHE A 86 -3.25 11.03 1.01
CA PHE A 86 -3.83 12.32 1.39
C PHE A 86 -4.15 13.16 0.14
N LEU A 87 -3.21 13.29 -0.79
CA LEU A 87 -3.42 14.02 -2.03
C LEU A 87 -4.53 13.41 -2.89
N PHE A 88 -4.54 12.09 -3.07
CA PHE A 88 -5.57 11.38 -3.85
C PHE A 88 -6.96 11.53 -3.23
N ILE A 89 -7.08 11.39 -1.90
CA ILE A 89 -8.35 11.55 -1.20
C ILE A 89 -8.83 13.01 -1.30
N PHE A 90 -7.94 13.98 -1.03
CA PHE A 90 -8.27 15.39 -1.11
C PHE A 90 -8.72 15.81 -2.51
N LEU A 91 -7.99 15.41 -3.54
CA LEU A 91 -8.35 15.65 -4.93
C LEU A 91 -9.64 14.92 -5.30
N GLY A 92 -9.78 13.66 -4.91
CA GLY A 92 -10.96 12.85 -5.20
C GLY A 92 -12.22 13.43 -4.59
N VAL A 93 -12.20 13.81 -3.31
CA VAL A 93 -13.33 14.48 -2.64
C VAL A 93 -13.66 15.78 -3.36
N SER A 94 -12.66 16.62 -3.64
CA SER A 94 -12.86 17.91 -4.32
C SER A 94 -13.46 17.75 -5.73
N ILE A 95 -13.11 16.68 -6.44
CA ILE A 95 -13.67 16.38 -7.76
C ILE A 95 -15.11 15.89 -7.64
N VAL A 96 -15.37 14.96 -6.71
CA VAL A 96 -16.72 14.41 -6.50
C VAL A 96 -17.71 15.47 -6.02
N GLU A 97 -17.28 16.37 -5.13
CA GLU A 97 -18.13 17.50 -4.69
C GLU A 97 -18.54 18.44 -5.82
N LYS A 98 -17.63 18.67 -6.78
CA LYS A 98 -17.92 19.52 -7.95
C LYS A 98 -18.64 18.79 -9.08
N PHE A 99 -18.34 17.54 -9.26
CA PHE A 99 -18.75 16.71 -10.39
C PHE A 99 -19.25 15.34 -9.92
N THR A 100 -20.45 15.29 -9.35
CA THR A 100 -21.07 14.07 -8.81
C THR A 100 -21.13 12.92 -9.83
N TRP A 101 -21.18 13.24 -11.14
CA TRP A 101 -21.16 12.22 -12.20
C TRP A 101 -19.86 11.41 -12.25
N VAL A 102 -18.77 11.89 -11.65
CA VAL A 102 -17.49 11.15 -11.54
C VAL A 102 -17.66 9.85 -10.74
N LEU A 103 -18.63 9.79 -9.83
CA LEU A 103 -18.96 8.54 -9.11
C LEU A 103 -19.38 7.40 -10.07
N TYR A 104 -20.00 7.72 -11.21
CA TYR A 104 -20.33 6.70 -12.21
C TYR A 104 -19.07 6.17 -12.90
N ILE A 105 -18.07 7.04 -13.14
CA ILE A 105 -16.75 6.60 -13.65
C ILE A 105 -16.09 5.68 -12.63
N PHE A 106 -16.10 6.05 -11.36
CA PHE A 106 -15.55 5.23 -10.29
C PHE A 106 -16.27 3.87 -10.21
N GLY A 107 -17.59 3.85 -10.29
CA GLY A 107 -18.35 2.60 -10.38
C GLY A 107 -17.95 1.74 -11.58
N PHE A 108 -17.72 2.34 -12.74
CA PHE A 108 -17.25 1.61 -13.93
C PHE A 108 -15.84 1.04 -13.72
N ILE A 109 -14.91 1.82 -13.13
CA ILE A 109 -13.56 1.36 -12.81
C ILE A 109 -13.62 0.14 -11.88
N LEU A 110 -14.44 0.20 -10.81
CA LEU A 110 -14.60 -0.91 -9.87
C LEU A 110 -15.17 -2.18 -10.53
N ILE A 111 -16.18 -2.04 -11.41
CA ILE A 111 -16.75 -3.17 -12.14
C ILE A 111 -15.69 -3.77 -13.07
N TRP A 112 -14.93 -2.94 -13.78
CA TRP A 112 -13.86 -3.37 -14.67
C TRP A 112 -12.74 -4.09 -13.92
N SER A 113 -12.28 -3.52 -12.79
CA SER A 113 -11.26 -4.12 -11.93
C SER A 113 -11.74 -5.48 -11.38
N GLY A 114 -12.97 -5.54 -10.84
CA GLY A 114 -13.55 -6.78 -10.35
C GLY A 114 -13.72 -7.85 -11.45
N TYR A 115 -14.11 -7.45 -12.67
CA TYR A 115 -14.20 -8.37 -13.81
C TYR A 115 -12.83 -8.92 -14.23
N LYS A 116 -11.80 -8.06 -14.26
CA LYS A 116 -10.44 -8.44 -14.59
C LYS A 116 -9.88 -9.45 -13.55
N MET A 117 -10.10 -9.17 -12.27
CA MET A 117 -9.73 -10.06 -11.17
C MET A 117 -10.46 -11.42 -11.26
N TYR A 118 -11.77 -11.43 -11.56
CA TYR A 118 -12.55 -12.66 -11.75
C TYR A 118 -12.06 -13.49 -12.94
N LYS A 119 -11.68 -12.85 -14.04
CA LYS A 119 -11.20 -13.54 -15.25
C LYS A 119 -9.80 -14.13 -15.06
N GLY A 120 -9.08 -13.74 -14.02
CA GLY A 120 -7.72 -14.21 -13.77
C GLY A 120 -6.70 -13.63 -14.77
N ASP A 121 -7.04 -12.54 -15.46
CA ASP A 121 -6.13 -11.79 -16.32
C ASP A 121 -5.05 -11.04 -15.52
N ASP A 122 -5.07 -11.18 -14.21
CA ASP A 122 -3.91 -10.89 -13.35
C ASP A 122 -2.90 -12.05 -13.51
N GLU A 123 -2.58 -12.42 -14.73
CA GLU A 123 -1.25 -12.89 -15.06
C GLU A 123 -0.28 -11.72 -14.76
N GLU A 124 -0.07 -11.44 -13.49
CA GLU A 124 1.26 -11.15 -13.02
C GLU A 124 2.07 -12.45 -13.20
N GLU A 125 2.20 -12.89 -14.49
CA GLU A 125 3.46 -13.49 -14.92
C GLU A 125 4.53 -12.68 -14.19
N GLU A 126 5.56 -13.34 -13.71
CA GLU A 126 6.77 -12.76 -13.12
C GLU A 126 7.29 -11.62 -14.00
N LYS A 127 6.52 -10.51 -14.07
CA LYS A 127 6.94 -9.29 -14.74
C LYS A 127 8.18 -8.87 -13.98
N ASP A 128 9.29 -8.91 -14.69
CA ASP A 128 10.56 -8.46 -14.16
C ASP A 128 10.29 -7.09 -13.49
N VAL A 129 10.69 -6.95 -12.22
CA VAL A 129 10.51 -5.69 -11.49
C VAL A 129 11.08 -4.49 -12.24
N THR A 130 11.96 -4.73 -13.21
CA THR A 130 12.51 -3.74 -14.14
C THR A 130 11.48 -3.24 -15.15
N ASP A 131 10.40 -3.97 -15.39
CA ASP A 131 9.27 -3.54 -16.23
C ASP A 131 8.30 -2.59 -15.53
N ASN A 132 8.38 -2.49 -14.20
CA ASN A 132 7.55 -1.59 -13.41
C ASN A 132 7.81 -0.12 -13.79
N MET A 133 6.73 0.67 -13.80
CA MET A 133 6.77 2.09 -14.15
C MET A 133 7.75 2.88 -13.27
N GLY A 134 7.79 2.60 -11.97
CA GLY A 134 8.69 3.26 -11.01
C GLY A 134 10.16 3.03 -11.36
N TYR A 135 10.54 1.79 -11.71
CA TYR A 135 11.88 1.47 -12.16
C TYR A 135 12.23 2.17 -13.46
N LYS A 136 11.33 2.13 -14.46
CA LYS A 136 11.51 2.78 -15.76
C LYS A 136 11.67 4.30 -15.65
N ILE A 137 10.91 4.93 -14.77
CA ILE A 137 11.04 6.37 -14.51
C ILE A 137 12.40 6.66 -13.88
N LEU A 138 12.77 5.93 -12.80
CA LEU A 138 14.04 6.15 -12.13
C LEU A 138 15.23 5.98 -13.06
N SER A 139 15.25 4.90 -13.86
CA SER A 139 16.34 4.60 -14.80
C SER A 139 16.54 5.64 -15.90
N LYS A 140 15.49 6.43 -16.22
CA LYS A 140 15.58 7.58 -17.13
C LYS A 140 16.30 8.78 -16.53
N PHE A 141 16.17 9.00 -15.22
CA PHE A 141 16.73 10.17 -14.54
C PHE A 141 18.13 9.94 -14.01
N MET A 142 18.44 8.71 -13.57
CA MET A 142 19.77 8.39 -13.06
C MET A 142 20.08 6.89 -13.22
N PRO A 143 21.37 6.56 -13.45
CA PRO A 143 21.79 5.15 -13.52
C PRO A 143 21.62 4.46 -12.16
N ILE A 144 21.31 3.16 -12.21
CA ILE A 144 21.11 2.34 -11.02
C ILE A 144 22.36 1.47 -10.81
N THR A 145 22.94 1.50 -9.61
CA THR A 145 24.07 0.65 -9.25
C THR A 145 23.63 -0.79 -9.08
N LYS A 146 24.55 -1.74 -9.32
CA LYS A 146 24.29 -3.17 -9.07
C LYS A 146 24.37 -3.52 -7.59
N ASP A 147 25.24 -2.82 -6.86
CA ASP A 147 25.57 -3.12 -5.47
C ASP A 147 24.95 -2.11 -4.50
N PHE A 148 24.70 -2.58 -3.29
CA PHE A 148 24.28 -1.72 -2.19
C PHE A 148 25.47 -0.91 -1.67
N VAL A 149 25.24 0.35 -1.36
CA VAL A 149 26.22 1.22 -0.68
C VAL A 149 25.69 1.53 0.72
N GLY A 150 25.95 0.60 1.64
CA GLY A 150 25.30 0.65 2.95
C GLY A 150 23.77 0.72 2.82
N ASN A 151 23.12 1.54 3.62
CA ASN A 151 21.69 1.76 3.58
C ASN A 151 21.29 3.05 2.84
N HIS A 152 22.16 3.57 1.94
CA HIS A 152 21.90 4.81 1.20
C HIS A 152 21.02 4.56 -0.03
N PHE A 153 20.09 5.48 -0.29
CA PHE A 153 19.25 5.45 -1.50
C PHE A 153 19.98 5.95 -2.75
N VAL A 154 20.91 6.87 -2.55
CA VAL A 154 21.74 7.44 -3.63
C VAL A 154 23.21 7.41 -3.25
N THR A 155 24.07 7.29 -4.25
CA THR A 155 25.53 7.30 -4.09
C THR A 155 26.18 8.06 -5.23
N LYS A 156 27.44 8.44 -5.05
CA LYS A 156 28.25 9.02 -6.15
C LYS A 156 29.23 7.98 -6.67
N VAL A 157 29.16 7.72 -7.98
CA VAL A 157 30.12 6.90 -8.71
C VAL A 157 30.69 7.75 -9.82
N ASP A 158 32.00 7.88 -9.89
CA ASP A 158 32.71 8.72 -10.86
C ASP A 158 32.21 10.17 -10.94
N GLY A 159 31.89 10.74 -9.78
CA GLY A 159 31.40 12.12 -9.66
C GLY A 159 29.91 12.32 -10.03
N LYS A 160 29.22 11.28 -10.53
CA LYS A 160 27.80 11.34 -10.90
C LYS A 160 26.92 10.70 -9.81
N TRP A 161 25.73 11.25 -9.64
CA TRP A 161 24.73 10.66 -8.76
C TRP A 161 24.12 9.41 -9.39
N ASN A 162 24.07 8.33 -8.63
CA ASN A 162 23.49 7.06 -9.02
C ASN A 162 22.47 6.62 -7.96
N ALA A 163 21.38 6.02 -8.42
CA ALA A 163 20.43 5.34 -7.55
C ALA A 163 21.01 4.00 -7.07
N THR A 164 20.71 3.61 -5.84
CA THR A 164 21.00 2.26 -5.35
C THR A 164 19.79 1.34 -5.58
N PRO A 165 19.95 0.02 -5.45
CA PRO A 165 18.81 -0.90 -5.50
C PRO A 165 17.73 -0.60 -4.46
N LEU A 166 18.07 0.07 -3.34
CA LEU A 166 17.11 0.51 -2.33
C LEU A 166 16.17 1.60 -2.87
N LEU A 167 16.71 2.56 -3.63
CA LEU A 167 15.88 3.59 -4.26
C LEU A 167 15.02 2.98 -5.37
N ALA A 168 15.58 2.05 -6.14
CA ALA A 168 14.84 1.35 -7.19
C ALA A 168 13.65 0.58 -6.60
N ALA A 169 13.86 -0.16 -5.53
CA ALA A 169 12.79 -0.86 -4.84
C ALA A 169 11.73 0.11 -4.26
N LEU A 170 12.16 1.21 -3.65
CA LEU A 170 11.24 2.24 -3.15
C LEU A 170 10.37 2.79 -4.29
N MET A 171 10.95 3.13 -5.44
CA MET A 171 10.20 3.66 -6.59
C MET A 171 9.22 2.65 -7.18
N VAL A 172 9.56 1.35 -7.18
CA VAL A 172 8.63 0.29 -7.61
C VAL A 172 7.46 0.18 -6.64
N ILE A 173 7.73 0.20 -5.33
CA ILE A 173 6.70 0.17 -4.28
C ILE A 173 5.76 1.37 -4.42
N GLU A 174 6.30 2.58 -4.58
CA GLU A 174 5.51 3.80 -4.71
C GLU A 174 4.63 3.80 -5.97
N ALA A 175 5.19 3.35 -7.10
CA ALA A 175 4.41 3.22 -8.32
C ALA A 175 3.27 2.21 -8.18
N SER A 176 3.50 1.11 -7.46
CA SER A 176 2.46 0.12 -7.15
C SER A 176 1.41 0.71 -6.19
N ASP A 177 1.81 1.48 -5.16
CA ASP A 177 0.85 2.11 -4.24
C ASP A 177 -0.05 3.14 -4.97
N ILE A 178 0.48 3.86 -5.95
CA ILE A 178 -0.33 4.74 -6.82
C ILE A 178 -1.37 3.93 -7.59
N MET A 179 -1.00 2.79 -8.17
CA MET A 179 -1.94 1.91 -8.88
C MET A 179 -3.04 1.42 -7.94
N PHE A 180 -2.69 0.96 -6.75
CA PHE A 180 -3.66 0.52 -5.74
C PHE A 180 -4.55 1.67 -5.23
N ALA A 181 -4.03 2.89 -5.13
CA ALA A 181 -4.82 4.05 -4.74
C ALA A 181 -5.90 4.40 -5.79
N ILE A 182 -5.64 4.15 -7.08
CA ILE A 182 -6.62 4.35 -8.16
C ILE A 182 -7.83 3.43 -7.98
N ASP A 183 -7.64 2.23 -7.46
CA ASP A 183 -8.72 1.25 -7.21
C ASP A 183 -9.35 1.44 -5.82
N SER A 184 -8.55 1.70 -4.79
CA SER A 184 -9.02 1.79 -3.40
C SER A 184 -9.81 3.06 -3.11
N VAL A 185 -9.41 4.21 -3.65
CA VAL A 185 -10.11 5.49 -3.40
C VAL A 185 -11.55 5.46 -3.93
N PRO A 186 -11.84 5.02 -5.17
CA PRO A 186 -13.21 4.81 -5.62
C PRO A 186 -14.00 3.81 -4.75
N ALA A 187 -13.36 2.72 -4.30
CA ALA A 187 -14.01 1.72 -3.47
C ALA A 187 -14.47 2.32 -2.12
N VAL A 188 -13.64 3.13 -1.47
CA VAL A 188 -14.01 3.82 -0.24
C VAL A 188 -15.08 4.89 -0.49
N PHE A 189 -15.03 5.61 -1.61
CA PHE A 189 -16.04 6.61 -1.97
C PHE A 189 -17.42 6.01 -2.25
N SER A 190 -17.50 4.71 -2.54
CA SER A 190 -18.79 4.01 -2.61
C SER A 190 -19.47 3.89 -1.24
N VAL A 191 -18.71 3.96 -0.15
CA VAL A 191 -19.20 3.88 1.23
C VAL A 191 -19.43 5.28 1.81
N THR A 192 -18.46 6.18 1.66
CA THR A 192 -18.54 7.55 2.18
C THR A 192 -17.64 8.49 1.42
N THR A 193 -18.10 9.74 1.24
CA THR A 193 -17.31 10.85 0.69
C THR A 193 -16.83 11.81 1.78
N ASN A 194 -17.11 11.52 3.05
CA ASN A 194 -16.65 12.36 4.16
C ASN A 194 -15.12 12.28 4.29
N PRO A 195 -14.38 13.38 4.04
CA PRO A 195 -12.92 13.35 3.96
C PRO A 195 -12.24 12.92 5.27
N VAL A 196 -12.86 13.25 6.42
CA VAL A 196 -12.33 12.87 7.73
C VAL A 196 -12.42 11.35 7.91
N ILE A 197 -13.54 10.76 7.55
CA ILE A 197 -13.75 9.30 7.66
C ILE A 197 -12.83 8.58 6.68
N VAL A 198 -12.81 9.00 5.41
CA VAL A 198 -11.98 8.37 4.37
C VAL A 198 -10.49 8.42 4.75
N TYR A 199 -10.00 9.59 5.17
CA TYR A 199 -8.58 9.73 5.49
C TYR A 199 -8.19 8.99 6.76
N THR A 200 -8.98 9.06 7.83
CA THR A 200 -8.65 8.39 9.10
C THR A 200 -8.72 6.87 9.00
N SER A 201 -9.71 6.31 8.30
CA SER A 201 -9.81 4.88 8.06
C SER A 201 -8.63 4.36 7.22
N ASN A 202 -8.29 5.08 6.16
CA ASN A 202 -7.16 4.77 5.28
C ASN A 202 -5.82 4.82 6.04
N LEU A 203 -5.56 5.90 6.77
CA LEU A 203 -4.32 6.04 7.55
C LEU A 203 -4.12 4.89 8.53
N LEU A 204 -5.17 4.49 9.25
CA LEU A 204 -5.10 3.39 10.21
C LEU A 204 -4.86 2.03 9.53
N ALA A 205 -5.45 1.80 8.35
CA ALA A 205 -5.22 0.60 7.57
C ALA A 205 -3.77 0.51 7.08
N VAL A 206 -3.22 1.60 6.52
CA VAL A 206 -1.83 1.67 6.03
C VAL A 206 -0.80 1.48 7.15
N LEU A 207 -1.03 2.08 8.32
CA LEU A 207 -0.16 1.88 9.48
C LEU A 207 -0.16 0.42 9.95
N GLY A 208 -1.29 -0.28 9.80
CA GLY A 208 -1.42 -1.71 10.07
C GLY A 208 -0.57 -2.57 9.15
N LEU A 209 -0.52 -2.22 7.87
CA LEU A 209 0.21 -2.93 6.83
C LEU A 209 1.69 -3.16 7.17
N ARG A 210 2.39 -2.13 7.64
CA ARG A 210 3.81 -2.25 8.03
C ARG A 210 4.05 -3.31 9.09
N GLN A 211 3.14 -3.38 10.08
CA GLN A 211 3.29 -4.35 11.16
C GLN A 211 2.96 -5.77 10.67
N MET A 212 2.02 -5.88 9.73
CA MET A 212 1.69 -7.15 9.08
C MET A 212 2.87 -7.67 8.26
N TYR A 213 3.61 -6.80 7.55
CA TYR A 213 4.77 -7.22 6.76
C TYR A 213 5.76 -8.03 7.61
N PHE A 214 6.22 -7.49 8.74
CA PHE A 214 7.18 -8.19 9.61
C PHE A 214 6.61 -9.45 10.27
N GLY A 215 5.29 -9.54 10.39
CA GLY A 215 4.61 -10.76 10.84
C GLY A 215 4.56 -11.84 9.78
N LEU A 216 4.24 -11.45 8.55
CA LEU A 216 3.98 -12.35 7.42
C LEU A 216 5.25 -12.73 6.63
N GLU A 217 6.27 -11.89 6.57
CA GLU A 217 7.54 -12.20 5.91
C GLU A 217 8.12 -13.54 6.39
N LYS A 218 8.11 -13.76 7.71
CA LYS A 218 8.57 -15.04 8.30
C LYS A 218 7.61 -16.20 8.08
N LEU A 219 6.32 -15.91 7.89
CA LEU A 219 5.30 -16.91 7.60
C LEU A 219 5.25 -17.24 6.09
N ALA A 220 5.44 -16.25 5.22
CA ALA A 220 5.46 -16.44 3.77
C ALA A 220 6.51 -17.47 3.33
N ASN A 221 7.67 -17.47 3.98
CA ASN A 221 8.70 -18.50 3.76
C ASN A 221 8.29 -19.93 4.18
N ARG A 222 7.20 -20.10 4.92
CA ARG A 222 6.63 -21.41 5.30
C ARG A 222 5.36 -21.77 4.52
N PHE A 223 4.70 -20.81 3.89
CA PHE A 223 3.44 -21.02 3.18
C PHE A 223 3.63 -20.80 1.67
N VAL A 224 4.21 -21.76 1.00
CA VAL A 224 4.26 -21.82 -0.48
C VAL A 224 2.84 -21.77 -1.08
N TYR A 225 1.82 -22.11 -0.31
CA TYR A 225 0.41 -22.15 -0.72
C TYR A 225 -0.38 -20.85 -0.51
N VAL A 226 0.20 -19.82 0.08
CA VAL A 226 -0.50 -18.52 0.25
C VAL A 226 -0.76 -17.86 -1.10
N LYS A 227 0.07 -18.12 -2.12
CA LYS A 227 -0.18 -17.71 -3.52
C LYS A 227 -1.56 -18.14 -4.03
N TYR A 228 -2.07 -19.28 -3.58
CA TYR A 228 -3.34 -19.85 -4.05
C TYR A 228 -4.55 -19.49 -3.16
N GLY A 229 -4.33 -18.82 -2.04
CA GLY A 229 -5.40 -18.43 -1.11
C GLY A 229 -5.89 -17.00 -1.28
N VAL A 230 -5.22 -16.20 -2.11
CA VAL A 230 -5.54 -14.79 -2.40
C VAL A 230 -6.07 -14.62 -3.83
N ALA A 231 -5.89 -15.64 -4.68
CA ALA A 231 -6.58 -15.73 -5.97
C ALA A 231 -8.02 -16.26 -5.79
#